data_84e65fcf31b6d1e1a5c8a660c5430050
#
_entry.id   84e65fcf31b6d1e1a5c8a660c5430050
#
_cell.length_a   1.000
_cell.length_b   1.000
_cell.length_c   1.000
_cell.angle_alpha   90.00
_cell.angle_beta   90.00
_cell.angle_gamma   90.00
#
_symmetry.space_group_name_H-M   'P 1'
#
loop_
_entity.id
_entity.type
_entity.pdbx_description
1 polymer ?
#
loop_
_entity_poly.entity_id
_entity_poly.type
_entity_poly.pdbx_seq_one_letter_code
_entity_poly.pdbx_strand_id
1 'polypeptide(L)'
;LAACFLGERIGRRQAVCMAVAFAGSLFLIVPSLDTRGLPCLIALIGAATSGGAFVSLRALQRVGILAPSVIVFFFSLTTTTIALVPSVLFWTPMRAQQLLFLLLAGMACAIGQFALTYAYRYAAPREISLCDCTQIVFSGILGFYILDQVPSGESLIAYVLIVAASAMLLCSREPMRTSGAE
;
A
#
# COMPACT_ATOMS: atom_id res chain seq x y z
N LEU A 1 2.96 10.77 8.12
CA LEU A 1 3.24 11.65 6.96
C LEU A 1 2.02 12.52 6.64
N ALA A 2 0.82 11.97 6.37
CA ALA A 2 -0.38 12.75 6.02
C ALA A 2 -0.75 13.82 7.07
N ALA A 3 -0.63 13.52 8.36
CA ALA A 3 -0.88 14.48 9.43
C ALA A 3 0.10 15.67 9.42
N CYS A 4 1.38 15.41 9.09
CA CYS A 4 2.40 16.45 9.06
C CYS A 4 2.27 17.37 7.83
N PHE A 5 1.92 16.79 6.66
CA PHE A 5 1.90 17.52 5.40
C PHE A 5 0.53 18.09 5.02
N LEU A 6 -0.55 17.42 5.40
CA LEU A 6 -1.93 17.80 5.05
C LEU A 6 -2.70 18.44 6.19
N GLY A 7 -2.10 18.58 7.39
CA GLY A 7 -2.74 19.16 8.56
C GLY A 7 -3.94 18.35 9.07
N GLU A 8 -4.04 17.08 8.70
CA GLU A 8 -5.15 16.22 9.16
C GLU A 8 -4.96 15.88 10.64
N ARG A 9 -5.98 16.19 11.44
CA ARG A 9 -5.96 15.88 12.87
C ARG A 9 -6.19 14.39 13.08
N ILE A 10 -5.22 13.72 13.70
CA ILE A 10 -5.33 12.32 14.07
C ILE A 10 -5.90 12.24 15.49
N GLY A 11 -7.03 11.55 15.65
CA GLY A 11 -7.58 11.25 16.97
C GLY A 11 -6.70 10.27 17.74
N ARG A 12 -6.69 10.33 19.09
CA ARG A 12 -5.88 9.44 19.95
C ARG A 12 -6.13 7.96 19.64
N ARG A 13 -7.38 7.56 19.42
CA ARG A 13 -7.74 6.18 19.05
C ARG A 13 -7.12 5.76 17.70
N GLN A 14 -7.18 6.66 16.72
CA GLN A 14 -6.57 6.42 15.40
C GLN A 14 -5.05 6.26 15.52
N ALA A 15 -4.39 7.10 16.31
CA ALA A 15 -2.95 6.99 16.54
C ALA A 15 -2.58 5.64 17.18
N VAL A 16 -3.37 5.16 18.15
CA VAL A 16 -3.16 3.85 18.78
C VAL A 16 -3.34 2.71 17.77
N CYS A 17 -4.42 2.72 16.97
CA CYS A 17 -4.65 1.70 15.94
C CYS A 17 -3.52 1.68 14.90
N MET A 18 -3.05 2.85 14.47
CA MET A 18 -1.91 2.94 13.54
C MET A 18 -0.62 2.41 14.18
N ALA A 19 -0.38 2.71 15.46
CA ALA A 19 0.79 2.20 16.18
C ALA A 19 0.74 0.67 16.33
N VAL A 20 -0.43 0.10 16.62
CA VAL A 20 -0.64 -1.36 16.71
C VAL A 20 -0.44 -2.03 15.35
N ALA A 21 -0.99 -1.46 14.28
CA ALA A 21 -0.80 -1.98 12.92
C ALA A 21 0.68 -1.92 12.51
N PHE A 22 1.37 -0.83 12.84
CA PHE A 22 2.81 -0.67 12.59
C PHE A 22 3.63 -1.67 13.40
N ALA A 23 3.32 -1.86 14.68
CA ALA A 23 3.98 -2.86 15.53
C ALA A 23 3.75 -4.29 14.98
N GLY A 24 2.54 -4.61 14.52
CA GLY A 24 2.24 -5.88 13.84
C GLY A 24 3.09 -6.09 12.59
N SER A 25 3.26 -5.07 11.75
CA SER A 25 4.11 -5.17 10.56
C SER A 25 5.60 -5.27 10.90
N LEU A 26 6.09 -4.59 11.94
CA LEU A 26 7.45 -4.76 12.44
C LEU A 26 7.68 -6.18 12.97
N PHE A 27 6.70 -6.73 13.71
CA PHE A 27 6.78 -8.08 14.23
C PHE A 27 6.90 -9.13 13.12
N LEU A 28 6.30 -8.87 11.96
CA LEU A 28 6.43 -9.71 10.77
C LEU A 28 7.84 -9.61 10.13
N ILE A 29 8.50 -8.45 10.23
CA ILE A 29 9.79 -8.16 9.59
C ILE A 29 10.97 -8.61 10.49
N VAL A 30 10.87 -8.44 11.81
CA VAL A 30 11.95 -8.67 12.77
C VAL A 30 12.61 -10.06 12.64
N PRO A 31 11.87 -11.18 12.53
CA PRO A 31 12.48 -12.51 12.37
C PRO A 31 13.32 -12.63 11.08
N SER A 32 13.05 -11.80 10.09
CA SER A 32 13.74 -11.80 8.80
C SER A 32 15.00 -10.93 8.81
N LEU A 33 15.20 -10.07 9.82
CA LEU A 33 16.35 -9.16 9.91
C LEU A 33 17.65 -9.90 10.17
N ASP A 34 17.63 -10.94 10.98
CA ASP A 34 18.83 -11.73 11.33
C ASP A 34 19.40 -12.49 10.10
N THR A 35 18.52 -12.86 9.15
CA THR A 35 18.92 -13.64 7.98
C THR A 35 19.05 -12.78 6.70
N ARG A 36 18.39 -11.61 6.65
CA ARG A 36 18.29 -10.78 5.44
C ARG A 36 18.24 -9.28 5.76
N GLY A 37 19.19 -8.76 6.55
CA GLY A 37 19.17 -7.37 7.02
C GLY A 37 19.11 -6.32 5.90
N LEU A 38 19.93 -6.44 4.86
CA LEU A 38 19.97 -5.47 3.75
C LEU A 38 18.67 -5.44 2.93
N PRO A 39 18.08 -6.56 2.48
CA PRO A 39 16.76 -6.56 1.84
C PRO A 39 15.64 -5.95 2.69
N CYS A 40 15.65 -6.16 4.00
CA CYS A 40 14.66 -5.58 4.91
C CYS A 40 14.79 -4.05 5.01
N LEU A 41 16.01 -3.52 5.05
CA LEU A 41 16.25 -2.07 5.03
C LEU A 41 15.74 -1.46 3.72
N ILE A 42 16.02 -2.07 2.59
CA ILE A 42 15.54 -1.62 1.28
C ILE A 42 14.01 -1.62 1.25
N ALA A 43 13.37 -2.67 1.76
CA ALA A 43 11.92 -2.76 1.86
C ALA A 43 11.33 -1.66 2.76
N LEU A 44 11.96 -1.36 3.89
CA LEU A 44 11.53 -0.30 4.80
C LEU A 44 11.61 1.10 4.15
N ILE A 45 12.71 1.38 3.44
CA ILE A 45 12.88 2.62 2.67
C ILE A 45 11.79 2.69 1.57
N GLY A 46 11.55 1.58 0.85
CA GLY A 46 10.49 1.47 -0.13
C GLY A 46 9.10 1.76 0.45
N ALA A 47 8.79 1.23 1.62
CA ALA A 47 7.54 1.50 2.32
C ALA A 47 7.40 2.97 2.73
N ALA A 48 8.46 3.60 3.22
CA ALA A 48 8.47 5.02 3.59
C ALA A 48 8.26 5.93 2.37
N THR A 49 8.92 5.64 1.25
CA THR A 49 8.76 6.39 -0.01
C THR A 49 7.37 6.20 -0.61
N SER A 50 6.80 4.99 -0.55
CA SER A 50 5.41 4.72 -0.98
C SER A 50 4.41 5.51 -0.14
N GLY A 51 4.61 5.59 1.17
CA GLY A 51 3.79 6.44 2.04
C GLY A 51 3.85 7.92 1.65
N GLY A 52 5.04 8.42 1.28
CA GLY A 52 5.20 9.77 0.72
C GLY A 52 4.45 9.97 -0.59
N ALA A 53 4.52 8.99 -1.49
CA ALA A 53 3.82 9.03 -2.77
C ALA A 53 2.29 9.10 -2.59
N PHE A 54 1.70 8.34 -1.66
CA PHE A 54 0.26 8.39 -1.38
C PHE A 54 -0.18 9.73 -0.78
N VAL A 55 0.65 10.34 0.08
CA VAL A 55 0.37 11.70 0.59
C VAL A 55 0.40 12.73 -0.53
N SER A 56 1.38 12.64 -1.43
CA SER A 56 1.50 13.50 -2.60
C SER A 56 0.33 13.31 -3.57
N LEU A 57 -0.08 12.06 -3.80
CA LEU A 57 -1.26 11.72 -4.60
C LEU A 57 -2.53 12.37 -4.02
N ARG A 58 -2.71 12.29 -2.71
CA ARG A 58 -3.85 12.92 -2.03
C ARG A 58 -3.81 14.44 -2.14
N ALA A 59 -2.64 15.05 -1.94
CA ALA A 59 -2.47 16.50 -2.09
C ALA A 59 -2.85 16.96 -3.50
N LEU A 60 -2.39 16.24 -4.51
CA LEU A 60 -2.66 16.53 -5.92
C LEU A 60 -4.16 16.37 -6.26
N GLN A 61 -4.81 15.35 -5.73
CA GLN A 61 -6.25 15.13 -5.93
C GLN A 61 -7.12 16.17 -5.19
N ARG A 62 -6.66 16.71 -4.06
CA ARG A 62 -7.37 17.80 -3.36
C ARG A 62 -7.42 19.09 -4.16
N VAL A 63 -6.36 19.40 -4.89
CA VAL A 63 -6.31 20.58 -5.76
C VAL A 63 -7.29 20.44 -6.93
N GLY A 64 -7.63 19.22 -7.35
CA GLY A 64 -8.69 18.95 -8.32
C GLY A 64 -8.40 19.39 -9.76
N ILE A 65 -7.19 19.89 -10.05
CA ILE A 65 -6.81 20.43 -11.36
C ILE A 65 -6.59 19.31 -12.37
N LEU A 66 -6.10 18.16 -11.93
CA LEU A 66 -5.73 17.06 -12.80
C LEU A 66 -6.73 15.90 -12.74
N ALA A 67 -7.07 15.38 -13.92
CA ALA A 67 -7.85 14.15 -13.99
C ALA A 67 -7.02 12.96 -13.46
N PRO A 68 -7.64 12.00 -12.73
CA PRO A 68 -6.95 10.82 -12.22
C PRO A 68 -6.18 10.05 -13.29
N SER A 69 -6.70 9.98 -14.51
CA SER A 69 -6.07 9.32 -15.65
C SER A 69 -4.71 9.95 -16.02
N VAL A 70 -4.60 11.27 -15.94
CA VAL A 70 -3.34 11.99 -16.21
C VAL A 70 -2.28 11.63 -15.18
N ILE A 71 -2.67 11.54 -13.92
CA ILE A 71 -1.77 11.17 -12.83
C ILE A 71 -1.27 9.73 -13.02
N VAL A 72 -2.17 8.79 -13.33
CA VAL A 72 -1.82 7.39 -13.61
C VAL A 72 -0.89 7.30 -14.82
N PHE A 73 -1.14 8.07 -15.87
CA PHE A 73 -0.29 8.11 -17.06
C PHE A 73 1.15 8.52 -16.73
N PHE A 74 1.33 9.66 -16.05
CA PHE A 74 2.68 10.12 -15.69
C PHE A 74 3.38 9.19 -14.70
N PHE A 75 2.64 8.63 -13.73
CA PHE A 75 3.18 7.63 -12.82
C PHE A 75 3.68 6.39 -13.57
N SER A 76 2.86 5.84 -14.46
CA SER A 76 3.20 4.67 -15.26
C SER A 76 4.37 4.95 -16.21
N LEU A 77 4.37 6.12 -16.85
CA LEU A 77 5.46 6.53 -17.75
C LEU A 77 6.79 6.61 -17.00
N THR A 78 6.79 7.27 -15.84
CA THR A 78 8.01 7.42 -15.01
C THR A 78 8.50 6.05 -14.52
N THR A 79 7.60 5.22 -14.00
CA THR A 79 7.94 3.88 -13.51
C THR A 79 8.48 3.00 -14.64
N THR A 80 7.84 3.02 -15.81
CA THR A 80 8.29 2.27 -16.99
C THR A 80 9.68 2.73 -17.44
N THR A 81 9.92 4.04 -17.50
CA THR A 81 11.22 4.58 -17.91
C THR A 81 12.34 4.16 -16.95
N ILE A 82 12.08 4.22 -15.64
CA ILE A 82 13.05 3.79 -14.63
C ILE A 82 13.29 2.28 -14.70
N ALA A 83 12.23 1.49 -14.89
CA ALA A 83 12.31 0.03 -14.94
C ALA A 83 12.92 -0.50 -16.25
N LEU A 84 12.89 0.29 -17.33
CA LEU A 84 13.38 -0.10 -18.64
C LEU A 84 14.87 -0.45 -18.60
N VAL A 85 15.67 0.39 -17.92
CA VAL A 85 17.14 0.20 -17.85
C VAL A 85 17.51 -1.15 -17.23
N PRO A 86 17.08 -1.50 -16.00
CA PRO A 86 17.41 -2.80 -15.44
C PRO A 86 16.75 -3.95 -16.21
N SER A 87 15.56 -3.75 -16.80
CA SER A 87 14.91 -4.79 -17.60
C SER A 87 15.68 -5.16 -18.85
N VAL A 88 16.34 -4.20 -19.49
CA VAL A 88 17.18 -4.46 -20.67
C VAL A 88 18.53 -5.07 -20.25
N LEU A 89 19.14 -4.57 -19.18
CA LEU A 89 20.45 -5.04 -18.71
C LEU A 89 20.42 -6.47 -18.17
N PHE A 90 19.32 -6.85 -17.51
CA PHE A 90 19.14 -8.17 -16.89
C PHE A 90 18.12 -9.02 -17.64
N TRP A 91 17.99 -8.80 -18.95
CA TRP A 91 17.06 -9.54 -19.77
C TRP A 91 17.35 -11.05 -19.76
N THR A 92 16.35 -11.82 -19.42
CA THR A 92 16.37 -13.28 -19.52
C THR A 92 15.21 -13.74 -20.40
N PRO A 93 15.44 -14.72 -21.29
CA PRO A 93 14.38 -15.25 -22.16
C PRO A 93 13.27 -15.88 -21.29
N MET A 94 12.03 -15.45 -21.50
CA MET A 94 10.87 -15.94 -20.77
C MET A 94 10.11 -16.97 -21.56
N ARG A 95 9.57 -17.98 -20.86
CA ARG A 95 8.63 -18.94 -21.47
C ARG A 95 7.27 -18.25 -21.71
N ALA A 96 6.51 -18.73 -22.69
CA ALA A 96 5.20 -18.18 -23.03
C ALA A 96 4.24 -18.11 -21.83
N GLN A 97 4.26 -19.11 -20.94
CA GLN A 97 3.47 -19.09 -19.71
C GLN A 97 3.87 -17.96 -18.76
N GLN A 98 5.18 -17.71 -18.60
CA GLN A 98 5.67 -16.62 -17.74
C GLN A 98 5.25 -15.26 -18.31
N LEU A 99 5.30 -15.10 -19.64
CA LEU A 99 4.85 -13.89 -20.31
C LEU A 99 3.34 -13.68 -20.11
N LEU A 100 2.52 -14.73 -20.21
CA LEU A 100 1.08 -14.66 -19.96
C LEU A 100 0.79 -14.20 -18.54
N PHE A 101 1.45 -14.81 -17.52
CA PHE A 101 1.25 -14.40 -16.13
C PHE A 101 1.72 -12.97 -15.88
N LEU A 102 2.80 -12.54 -16.51
CA LEU A 102 3.30 -11.17 -16.40
C LEU A 102 2.31 -10.17 -17.00
N LEU A 103 1.71 -10.48 -18.15
CA LEU A 103 0.67 -9.65 -18.76
C LEU A 103 -0.59 -9.56 -17.89
N LEU A 104 -1.05 -10.69 -17.35
CA LEU A 104 -2.20 -10.71 -16.44
C LEU A 104 -1.93 -9.90 -15.17
N ALA A 105 -0.74 -10.03 -14.59
CA ALA A 105 -0.32 -9.24 -13.43
C ALA A 105 -0.25 -7.74 -13.77
N GLY A 106 0.28 -7.38 -14.94
CA GLY A 106 0.32 -6.01 -15.42
C GLY A 106 -1.08 -5.40 -15.60
N MET A 107 -2.01 -6.16 -16.17
CA MET A 107 -3.40 -5.73 -16.31
C MET A 107 -4.08 -5.53 -14.95
N ALA A 108 -3.93 -6.48 -14.03
CA ALA A 108 -4.47 -6.37 -12.68
C ALA A 108 -3.88 -5.16 -11.94
N CYS A 109 -2.58 -4.93 -12.08
CA CYS A 109 -1.89 -3.79 -11.50
C CYS A 109 -2.40 -2.46 -12.07
N ALA A 110 -2.64 -2.37 -13.38
CA ALA A 110 -3.19 -1.19 -14.03
C ALA A 110 -4.60 -0.88 -13.50
N ILE A 111 -5.47 -1.87 -13.42
CA ILE A 111 -6.83 -1.72 -12.86
C ILE A 111 -6.76 -1.23 -11.42
N GLY A 112 -5.91 -1.85 -10.60
CA GLY A 112 -5.69 -1.46 -9.21
C GLY A 112 -5.20 -0.01 -9.07
N GLN A 113 -4.29 0.41 -9.93
CA GLN A 113 -3.73 1.75 -9.93
C GLN A 113 -4.77 2.82 -10.27
N PHE A 114 -5.62 2.56 -11.27
CA PHE A 114 -6.75 3.43 -11.55
C PHE A 114 -7.73 3.50 -10.38
N ALA A 115 -8.14 2.35 -9.84
CA ALA A 115 -9.05 2.27 -8.71
C ALA A 115 -8.52 3.04 -7.49
N LEU A 116 -7.24 2.85 -7.15
CA LEU A 116 -6.58 3.54 -6.05
C LEU A 116 -6.54 5.06 -6.27
N THR A 117 -6.16 5.50 -7.47
CA THR A 117 -6.07 6.93 -7.79
C THR A 117 -7.43 7.60 -7.73
N TYR A 118 -8.48 6.93 -8.21
CA TYR A 118 -9.86 7.41 -8.07
C TYR A 118 -10.32 7.42 -6.61
N ALA A 119 -9.98 6.40 -5.82
CA ALA A 119 -10.33 6.35 -4.41
C ALA A 119 -9.79 7.56 -3.64
N TYR A 120 -8.55 7.98 -3.90
CA TYR A 120 -7.95 9.17 -3.28
C TYR A 120 -8.65 10.49 -3.65
N ARG A 121 -9.43 10.52 -4.72
CA ARG A 121 -10.25 11.68 -5.07
C ARG A 121 -11.45 11.83 -4.13
N TYR A 122 -12.05 10.70 -3.71
CA TYR A 122 -13.32 10.70 -2.98
C TYR A 122 -13.17 10.42 -1.49
N ALA A 123 -12.10 9.75 -1.07
CA ALA A 123 -11.89 9.32 0.30
C ALA A 123 -10.60 9.87 0.91
N ALA A 124 -10.59 10.00 2.23
CA ALA A 124 -9.40 10.42 2.96
C ALA A 124 -8.37 9.27 3.00
N PRO A 125 -7.05 9.57 3.05
CA PRO A 125 -5.99 8.55 3.11
C PRO A 125 -6.20 7.50 4.22
N ARG A 126 -6.78 7.91 5.34
CA ARG A 126 -7.09 7.02 6.45
C ARG A 126 -8.11 5.93 6.11
N GLU A 127 -9.08 6.23 5.24
CA GLU A 127 -10.11 5.27 4.83
C GLU A 127 -9.56 4.30 3.79
N ILE A 128 -8.70 4.79 2.91
CA ILE A 128 -8.04 3.99 1.89
C ILE A 128 -7.03 3.04 2.51
N SER A 129 -6.23 3.51 3.49
CA SER A 129 -5.25 2.64 4.17
C SER A 129 -5.88 1.47 4.93
N LEU A 130 -7.17 1.57 5.29
CA LEU A 130 -7.91 0.45 5.85
C LEU A 130 -8.22 -0.62 4.80
N CYS A 131 -8.59 -0.17 3.59
CA CYS A 131 -8.77 -1.08 2.47
C CYS A 131 -7.44 -1.74 2.07
N ASP A 132 -6.32 -0.98 2.14
CA ASP A 132 -4.98 -1.53 1.87
C ASP A 132 -4.59 -2.64 2.86
N CYS A 133 -5.06 -2.59 4.09
CA CYS A 133 -4.82 -3.70 5.04
C CYS A 133 -5.46 -5.01 4.60
N THR A 134 -6.54 -4.99 3.82
CA THR A 134 -7.14 -6.20 3.28
C THR A 134 -6.23 -6.89 2.27
N GLN A 135 -5.35 -6.16 1.60
CA GLN A 135 -4.35 -6.69 0.68
C GLN A 135 -3.43 -7.69 1.38
N ILE A 136 -3.07 -7.45 2.64
CA ILE A 136 -2.20 -8.34 3.42
C ILE A 136 -2.87 -9.70 3.61
N VAL A 137 -4.17 -9.69 3.91
CA VAL A 137 -4.96 -10.93 4.09
C VAL A 137 -5.06 -11.70 2.77
N PHE A 138 -5.43 -11.01 1.69
CA PHE A 138 -5.51 -11.64 0.36
C PHE A 138 -4.16 -12.18 -0.10
N SER A 139 -3.07 -11.43 0.12
CA SER A 139 -1.72 -11.87 -0.20
C SER A 139 -1.32 -13.11 0.59
N GLY A 140 -1.66 -13.18 1.89
CA GLY A 140 -1.41 -14.37 2.72
C GLY A 140 -2.19 -15.58 2.23
N ILE A 141 -3.48 -15.41 1.92
CA ILE A 141 -4.33 -16.48 1.39
C ILE A 141 -3.80 -16.98 0.04
N LEU A 142 -3.50 -16.10 -0.89
CA LEU A 142 -2.96 -16.47 -2.20
C LEU A 142 -1.57 -17.11 -2.09
N GLY A 143 -0.72 -16.62 -1.18
CA GLY A 143 0.59 -17.19 -0.90
C GLY A 143 0.48 -18.64 -0.39
N PHE A 144 -0.51 -18.90 0.47
CA PHE A 144 -0.78 -20.25 0.95
C PHE A 144 -1.28 -21.19 -0.17
N TYR A 145 -2.30 -20.77 -0.94
CA TYR A 145 -2.92 -21.64 -1.95
C TYR A 145 -2.13 -21.80 -3.25
N ILE A 146 -1.40 -20.77 -3.67
CA ILE A 146 -0.70 -20.76 -4.97
C ILE A 146 0.77 -21.11 -4.82
N LEU A 147 1.41 -20.68 -3.73
CA LEU A 147 2.84 -20.81 -3.53
C LEU A 147 3.22 -21.83 -2.43
N ASP A 148 2.23 -22.55 -1.88
CA ASP A 148 2.40 -23.49 -0.76
C ASP A 148 3.17 -22.88 0.44
N GLN A 149 3.06 -21.57 0.62
CA GLN A 149 3.70 -20.86 1.72
C GLN A 149 2.89 -21.01 3.00
N VAL A 150 3.31 -21.90 3.88
CA VAL A 150 2.70 -22.04 5.20
C VAL A 150 3.13 -20.88 6.09
N PRO A 151 2.20 -20.00 6.52
CA PRO A 151 2.53 -18.91 7.42
C PRO A 151 3.04 -19.45 8.74
N SER A 152 4.13 -18.88 9.26
CA SER A 152 4.60 -19.20 10.61
C SER A 152 3.58 -18.74 11.66
N GLY A 153 3.63 -19.31 12.87
CA GLY A 153 2.76 -18.89 13.97
C GLY A 153 2.88 -17.38 14.26
N GLU A 154 4.07 -16.82 14.12
CA GLU A 154 4.36 -15.41 14.28
C GLU A 154 3.68 -14.55 13.18
N SER A 155 3.68 -15.05 11.95
CA SER A 155 3.00 -14.38 10.82
C SER A 155 1.48 -14.34 11.03
N LEU A 156 0.89 -15.42 11.58
CA LEU A 156 -0.55 -15.46 11.91
C LEU A 156 -0.91 -14.42 12.97
N ILE A 157 -0.09 -14.27 14.01
CA ILE A 157 -0.29 -13.25 15.06
C ILE A 157 -0.22 -11.85 14.44
N ALA A 158 0.77 -11.60 13.58
CA ALA A 158 0.90 -10.34 12.87
C ALA A 158 -0.32 -10.02 12.00
N TYR A 159 -0.83 -10.99 11.24
CA TYR A 159 -2.05 -10.83 10.45
C TYR A 159 -3.26 -10.48 11.30
N VAL A 160 -3.46 -11.18 12.42
CA VAL A 160 -4.57 -10.90 13.35
C VAL A 160 -4.45 -9.50 13.93
N LEU A 161 -3.26 -9.07 14.35
CA LEU A 161 -3.02 -7.72 14.88
C LEU A 161 -3.33 -6.63 13.84
N ILE A 162 -2.88 -6.81 12.61
CA ILE A 162 -3.10 -5.84 11.53
C ILE A 162 -4.59 -5.76 11.19
N VAL A 163 -5.27 -6.91 11.06
CA VAL A 163 -6.71 -6.94 10.76
C VAL A 163 -7.54 -6.36 11.91
N ALA A 164 -7.21 -6.70 13.15
CA ALA A 164 -7.90 -6.16 14.32
C ALA A 164 -7.72 -4.63 14.44
N ALA A 165 -6.49 -4.14 14.26
CA ALA A 165 -6.21 -2.70 14.26
C ALA A 165 -6.98 -1.97 13.16
N SER A 166 -7.06 -2.54 11.96
CA SER A 166 -7.80 -2.00 10.83
C SER A 166 -9.31 -1.98 11.09
N ALA A 167 -9.86 -3.08 11.61
CA ALA A 167 -11.27 -3.17 11.98
C ALA A 167 -11.63 -2.18 13.10
N MET A 168 -10.80 -2.04 14.13
CA MET A 168 -10.99 -1.05 15.19
C MET A 168 -10.99 0.38 14.64
N LEU A 169 -10.14 0.66 13.66
CA LEU A 169 -10.08 1.98 13.03
C LEU A 169 -11.35 2.25 12.19
N LEU A 170 -11.90 1.24 11.50
CA LEU A 170 -13.18 1.30 10.78
C LEU A 170 -14.35 1.58 11.73
N CYS A 171 -14.40 0.90 12.88
CA CYS A 171 -15.46 1.09 13.88
C CYS A 171 -15.35 2.45 14.60
N SER A 172 -14.20 3.09 14.57
CA SER A 172 -13.95 4.40 15.20
C SER A 172 -14.38 5.59 14.31
N ARG A 173 -15.29 5.38 13.36
CA ARG A 173 -15.82 6.45 12.50
C ARG A 173 -16.53 7.51 13.35
N GLU A 174 -15.85 8.62 13.64
CA GLU A 174 -16.57 9.84 13.93
C GLU A 174 -17.12 10.39 12.61
N PRO A 175 -18.43 10.73 12.55
CA PRO A 175 -19.00 11.36 11.36
C PRO A 175 -18.19 12.62 11.03
N MET A 176 -17.82 12.78 9.76
CA MET A 176 -17.18 14.00 9.28
C MET A 176 -18.01 15.18 9.71
N ARG A 177 -17.54 15.96 10.66
CA ARG A 177 -18.00 17.33 10.84
C ARG A 177 -17.61 18.08 9.57
N THR A 178 -18.58 18.23 8.68
CA THR A 178 -18.51 19.26 7.65
C THR A 178 -18.26 20.57 8.36
N SER A 179 -17.02 21.02 8.33
CA SER A 179 -16.68 22.39 8.73
C SER A 179 -17.42 23.27 7.76
N GLY A 180 -18.43 23.97 8.30
CA GLY A 180 -19.37 24.79 7.55
C GLY A 180 -18.64 25.76 6.64
N ALA A 181 -19.24 25.91 5.49
CA ALA A 181 -19.14 27.12 4.70
C ALA A 181 -19.59 28.30 5.58
N GLU A 182 -18.71 29.19 5.87
CA GLU A 182 -18.96 30.63 6.09
C GLU A 182 -17.84 31.39 5.39
#